data_c9a459e00526e2762f10ee925c9dc150
#
_entry.id   c9a459e00526e2762f10ee925c9dc150
#
_cell.length_a   1.000
_cell.length_b   1.000
_cell.length_c   1.000
_cell.angle_alpha   90.00
_cell.angle_beta   90.00
_cell.angle_gamma   90.00
#
_symmetry.space_group_name_H-M   'P 1'
#
loop_
_entity.id
_entity.type
_entity.pdbx_description
1 polymer ?
#
loop_
_entity_poly.entity_id
_entity_poly.type
_entity_poly.pdbx_seq_one_letter_code
_entity_poly.pdbx_strand_id
1 'polypeptide(L)'
;SFEADTFEVTSSGVTLSTDFLDKIKNDATKGILLVKGKATTTAPLVLEVWKDGAKICEKEMPLSVDGAEKFYRWINLRGVAGGGVDRATDTSEPANYPDSYCNDKQFIFVHGYSVHEEAARAWNAEMFKRLYQSGSRAMFTAVTWRGNDSQLADWIPFVGGSTPDYYANVEHAFETASNLVST
;
A
#
# COMPACT_ATOMS: atom_id res chain seq x y z
N SER A 1 -14.80 20.49 -12.30
CA SER A 1 -13.85 19.67 -11.53
C SER A 1 -13.85 20.22 -10.10
N PHE A 2 -14.08 19.36 -9.12
CA PHE A 2 -13.87 19.71 -7.71
C PHE A 2 -12.35 19.67 -7.49
N GLU A 3 -11.70 20.81 -7.41
CA GLU A 3 -10.37 20.90 -6.82
C GLU A 3 -10.56 20.85 -5.30
N ALA A 4 -10.05 19.78 -4.69
CA ALA A 4 -9.98 19.70 -3.25
C ALA A 4 -8.74 20.47 -2.80
N ASP A 5 -8.91 21.39 -1.85
CA ASP A 5 -7.78 22.04 -1.21
C ASP A 5 -6.90 20.99 -0.53
N THR A 6 -5.61 21.02 -0.82
CA THR A 6 -4.64 20.07 -0.27
C THR A 6 -3.68 20.81 0.63
N PHE A 7 -3.55 20.36 1.89
CA PHE A 7 -2.68 20.94 2.89
C PHE A 7 -1.69 19.88 3.40
N GLU A 8 -0.48 20.30 3.71
CA GLU A 8 0.48 19.48 4.44
C GLU A 8 0.40 19.81 5.93
N VAL A 9 -0.03 18.85 6.74
CA VAL A 9 -0.10 19.01 8.19
C VAL A 9 1.26 18.66 8.79
N THR A 10 1.90 19.63 9.40
CA THR A 10 3.16 19.52 10.14
C THR A 10 2.92 19.72 11.64
N SER A 11 3.98 19.71 12.44
CA SER A 11 3.91 20.00 13.88
C SER A 11 3.41 21.43 14.18
N SER A 12 3.50 22.36 13.22
CA SER A 12 2.96 23.71 13.36
C SER A 12 1.46 23.82 13.08
N GLY A 13 0.86 22.72 12.61
CA GLY A 13 -0.55 22.70 12.24
C GLY A 13 -0.86 23.40 10.93
N VAL A 14 -2.13 23.40 10.55
CA VAL A 14 -2.69 24.08 9.37
C VAL A 14 -4.03 24.68 9.76
N THR A 15 -4.26 25.94 9.40
CA THR A 15 -5.55 26.58 9.59
C THR A 15 -6.48 26.25 8.43
N LEU A 16 -7.63 25.67 8.72
CA LEU A 16 -8.68 25.44 7.74
C LEU A 16 -9.38 26.74 7.38
N SER A 17 -9.81 26.87 6.12
CA SER A 17 -10.45 28.10 5.63
C SER A 17 -11.80 28.37 6.29
N THR A 18 -12.21 29.63 6.32
CA THR A 18 -13.55 30.03 6.75
C THR A 18 -14.65 29.41 5.90
N ASP A 19 -14.39 29.20 4.60
CA ASP A 19 -15.33 28.53 3.69
C ASP A 19 -15.63 27.09 4.11
N PHE A 20 -14.62 26.39 4.65
CA PHE A 20 -14.81 25.05 5.20
C PHE A 20 -15.71 25.09 6.45
N LEU A 21 -15.50 26.07 7.34
CA LEU A 21 -16.33 26.25 8.52
C LEU A 21 -17.77 26.62 8.15
N ASP A 22 -17.98 27.48 7.15
CA ASP A 22 -19.31 27.85 6.68
C ASP A 22 -20.06 26.65 6.04
N LYS A 23 -19.35 25.77 5.35
CA LYS A 23 -19.94 24.50 4.85
C LYS A 23 -20.45 23.64 5.99
N ILE A 24 -19.65 23.44 7.06
CA ILE A 24 -20.05 22.66 8.24
C ILE A 24 -21.22 23.31 8.97
N LYS A 25 -21.22 24.64 9.12
CA LYS A 25 -22.26 25.39 9.79
C LYS A 25 -23.63 25.21 9.11
N ASN A 26 -23.62 25.16 7.78
CA ASN A 26 -24.84 25.02 6.99
C ASN A 26 -25.28 23.55 6.84
N ASP A 27 -24.35 22.61 6.86
CA ASP A 27 -24.60 21.18 6.73
C ASP A 27 -23.45 20.40 7.37
N ALA A 28 -23.68 19.84 8.55
CA ALA A 28 -22.68 19.09 9.30
C ALA A 28 -22.10 17.87 8.52
N THR A 29 -22.82 17.37 7.52
CA THR A 29 -22.34 16.24 6.69
C THR A 29 -21.26 16.64 5.68
N LYS A 30 -21.00 17.93 5.49
CA LYS A 30 -19.99 18.47 4.57
C LYS A 30 -18.61 18.70 5.18
N GLY A 31 -18.46 18.46 6.48
CA GLY A 31 -17.19 18.57 7.19
C GLY A 31 -16.32 17.33 7.03
N ILE A 32 -15.95 16.96 5.79
CA ILE A 32 -15.14 15.76 5.52
C ILE A 32 -13.70 16.17 5.22
N LEU A 33 -12.76 15.61 5.99
CA LEU A 33 -11.32 15.72 5.75
C LEU A 33 -10.78 14.35 5.37
N LEU A 34 -10.08 14.29 4.25
CA LEU A 34 -9.34 13.10 3.82
C LEU A 34 -7.87 13.26 4.23
N VAL A 35 -7.36 12.30 4.98
CA VAL A 35 -6.00 12.33 5.49
C VAL A 35 -5.18 11.23 4.83
N LYS A 36 -3.98 11.59 4.35
CA LYS A 36 -2.99 10.65 3.83
C LYS A 36 -1.72 10.76 4.65
N GLY A 37 -1.30 9.66 5.27
CA GLY A 37 -0.02 9.57 5.96
C GLY A 37 1.14 9.66 4.96
N LYS A 38 2.14 10.50 5.25
CA LYS A 38 3.39 10.62 4.49
C LYS A 38 4.57 9.92 5.18
N ALA A 39 4.47 9.74 6.48
CA ALA A 39 5.50 9.10 7.29
C ALA A 39 4.85 8.23 8.37
N THR A 40 5.62 7.27 8.87
CA THR A 40 5.22 6.45 10.02
C THR A 40 5.06 7.35 11.24
N THR A 41 3.92 7.26 11.90
CA THR A 41 3.64 8.03 13.11
C THR A 41 2.58 7.36 13.98
N THR A 42 2.72 7.53 15.28
CA THR A 42 1.70 7.25 16.30
C THR A 42 1.20 8.53 16.98
N ALA A 43 1.69 9.69 16.54
CA ALA A 43 1.21 10.96 17.03
C ALA A 43 -0.26 11.17 16.60
N PRO A 44 -1.15 11.63 17.49
CA PRO A 44 -2.54 11.87 17.13
C PRO A 44 -2.64 13.03 16.16
N LEU A 45 -3.68 13.01 15.32
CA LEU A 45 -4.12 14.21 14.63
C LEU A 45 -5.05 14.98 15.55
N VAL A 46 -4.73 16.25 15.80
CA VAL A 46 -5.50 17.09 16.71
C VAL A 46 -6.26 18.14 15.91
N LEU A 47 -7.58 18.20 16.09
CA LEU A 47 -8.41 19.27 15.58
C LEU A 47 -8.63 20.28 16.70
N GLU A 48 -8.20 21.50 16.48
CA GLU A 48 -8.36 22.61 17.44
C GLU A 48 -9.32 23.67 16.91
N VAL A 49 -10.13 24.22 17.77
CA VAL A 49 -10.99 25.37 17.46
C VAL A 49 -10.53 26.59 18.27
N TRP A 50 -10.25 27.65 17.56
CA TRP A 50 -9.73 28.88 18.11
C TRP A 50 -10.72 30.02 17.89
N LYS A 51 -10.84 30.92 18.88
CA LYS A 51 -11.62 32.13 18.79
C LYS A 51 -10.85 33.28 19.46
N ASP A 52 -10.70 34.39 18.77
CA ASP A 52 -10.04 35.60 19.26
C ASP A 52 -8.64 35.31 19.86
N GLY A 53 -7.88 34.40 19.24
CA GLY A 53 -6.54 33.99 19.68
C GLY A 53 -6.52 33.02 20.87
N ALA A 54 -7.66 32.57 21.37
CA ALA A 54 -7.74 31.57 22.43
C ALA A 54 -8.29 30.23 21.91
N LYS A 55 -7.65 29.13 22.32
CA LYS A 55 -8.15 27.77 22.03
C LYS A 55 -9.38 27.52 22.92
N ILE A 56 -10.50 27.21 22.28
CA ILE A 56 -11.78 26.96 22.99
C ILE A 56 -12.11 25.48 23.10
N CYS A 57 -11.67 24.66 22.18
CA CYS A 57 -11.77 23.21 22.30
C CYS A 57 -10.76 22.49 21.39
N GLU A 58 -10.55 21.23 21.69
CA GLU A 58 -9.75 20.33 20.85
C GLU A 58 -10.35 18.93 20.84
N LYS A 59 -10.03 18.18 19.78
CA LYS A 59 -10.36 16.77 19.68
C LYS A 59 -9.19 16.04 19.07
N GLU A 60 -8.69 15.04 19.78
CA GLU A 60 -7.67 14.13 19.29
C GLU A 60 -8.29 12.97 18.53
N MET A 61 -7.65 12.60 17.42
CA MET A 61 -7.86 11.38 16.68
C MET A 61 -6.57 10.56 16.74
N PRO A 62 -6.54 9.46 17.49
CA PRO A 62 -5.37 8.62 17.53
C PRO A 62 -5.04 8.09 16.14
N LEU A 63 -3.76 8.14 15.76
CA LEU A 63 -3.27 7.59 14.51
C LEU A 63 -2.28 6.45 14.78
N SER A 64 -2.33 5.45 13.90
CA SER A 64 -1.28 4.46 13.75
C SER A 64 -1.00 4.32 12.26
N VAL A 65 -0.04 5.10 11.79
CA VAL A 65 0.35 5.15 10.38
C VAL A 65 1.67 4.43 10.20
N ASP A 66 1.68 3.42 9.36
CA ASP A 66 2.88 2.66 9.03
C ASP A 66 2.91 2.31 7.53
N GLY A 67 4.02 1.76 7.06
CA GLY A 67 4.15 1.29 5.69
C GLY A 67 3.13 0.19 5.38
N ALA A 68 2.55 0.23 4.17
CA ALA A 68 1.53 -0.74 3.75
C ALA A 68 1.97 -2.21 3.92
N GLU A 69 3.25 -2.47 3.81
CA GLU A 69 3.84 -3.81 3.97
C GLU A 69 3.73 -4.39 5.39
N LYS A 70 3.37 -3.60 6.38
CA LYS A 70 3.10 -4.03 7.76
C LYS A 70 1.66 -4.53 7.98
N PHE A 71 0.85 -4.52 6.93
CA PHE A 71 -0.56 -4.86 6.99
C PHE A 71 -0.90 -6.17 6.29
N TYR A 72 0.08 -6.84 5.63
CA TYR A 72 -0.17 -8.07 4.89
C TYR A 72 1.02 -9.04 4.92
N ARG A 73 0.73 -10.29 4.65
CA ARG A 73 1.71 -11.36 4.54
C ARG A 73 2.46 -11.30 3.23
N TRP A 74 3.71 -11.74 3.27
CA TRP A 74 4.60 -11.72 2.12
C TRP A 74 5.25 -13.07 1.89
N ILE A 75 5.11 -13.63 0.70
CA ILE A 75 5.80 -14.82 0.26
C ILE A 75 6.77 -14.42 -0.87
N ASN A 76 8.07 -14.58 -0.63
CA ASN A 76 9.09 -14.28 -1.61
C ASN A 76 9.70 -15.59 -2.18
N LEU A 77 9.35 -15.89 -3.41
CA LEU A 77 9.84 -17.07 -4.13
C LEU A 77 10.94 -16.72 -5.13
N ARG A 78 11.42 -15.49 -5.18
CA ARG A 78 12.46 -15.06 -6.15
C ARG A 78 13.74 -15.83 -5.98
N GLY A 79 14.14 -16.13 -4.74
CA GLY A 79 15.34 -16.88 -4.42
C GLY A 79 15.34 -18.33 -4.93
N VAL A 80 14.17 -18.93 -5.14
CA VAL A 80 14.03 -20.30 -5.68
C VAL A 80 14.66 -20.41 -7.06
N ALA A 81 14.43 -19.42 -7.92
CA ALA A 81 15.00 -19.33 -9.26
C ALA A 81 16.27 -18.45 -9.32
N GLY A 82 17.00 -18.32 -8.22
CA GLY A 82 18.25 -17.56 -8.14
C GLY A 82 18.09 -16.04 -8.27
N GLY A 83 16.88 -15.48 -8.06
CA GLY A 83 16.64 -14.04 -8.01
C GLY A 83 17.09 -13.42 -6.70
N GLY A 84 17.26 -12.10 -6.69
CA GLY A 84 17.51 -11.35 -5.48
C GLY A 84 16.33 -11.41 -4.49
N VAL A 85 16.63 -11.35 -3.21
CA VAL A 85 15.62 -11.34 -2.14
C VAL A 85 15.80 -10.04 -1.35
N ASP A 86 15.02 -9.03 -1.72
CA ASP A 86 14.99 -7.72 -1.05
C ASP A 86 14.21 -7.74 0.27
N ARG A 87 13.22 -8.63 0.35
CA ARG A 87 12.40 -8.87 1.52
C ARG A 87 12.19 -10.36 1.71
N ALA A 88 12.54 -10.86 2.87
CA ALA A 88 12.30 -12.27 3.23
C ALA A 88 10.79 -12.58 3.30
N THR A 89 10.44 -13.85 3.08
CA THR A 89 9.09 -14.36 3.33
C THR A 89 8.71 -14.09 4.79
N ASP A 90 7.52 -13.55 4.98
CA ASP A 90 6.91 -13.32 6.29
C ASP A 90 5.42 -13.65 6.20
N THR A 91 5.06 -14.83 6.68
CA THR A 91 3.68 -15.33 6.74
C THR A 91 3.04 -15.16 8.12
N SER A 92 3.73 -14.51 9.05
CA SER A 92 3.19 -14.21 10.36
C SER A 92 1.99 -13.27 10.29
N GLU A 93 1.20 -13.26 11.34
CA GLU A 93 0.08 -12.33 11.47
C GLU A 93 0.58 -10.89 11.44
N PRO A 94 0.03 -10.05 10.55
CA PRO A 94 0.46 -8.66 10.44
C PRO A 94 0.07 -7.85 11.68
N ALA A 95 1.06 -7.20 12.32
CA ALA A 95 0.84 -6.46 13.57
C ALA A 95 -0.20 -5.33 13.43
N ASN A 96 -0.28 -4.68 12.25
CA ASN A 96 -1.18 -3.55 12.02
C ASN A 96 -2.53 -3.95 11.40
N TYR A 97 -2.70 -5.21 11.02
CA TYR A 97 -3.94 -5.75 10.50
C TYR A 97 -4.10 -7.22 10.92
N PRO A 98 -4.37 -7.47 12.20
CA PRO A 98 -4.46 -8.81 12.77
C PRO A 98 -5.63 -9.59 12.18
N ASP A 99 -5.52 -10.91 12.19
CA ASP A 99 -6.50 -11.83 11.61
C ASP A 99 -7.90 -11.68 12.25
N SER A 100 -7.95 -11.21 13.49
CA SER A 100 -9.22 -10.88 14.16
C SER A 100 -10.02 -9.77 13.48
N TYR A 101 -9.38 -8.95 12.63
CA TYR A 101 -10.06 -7.93 11.81
C TYR A 101 -10.52 -8.48 10.46
N CYS A 102 -10.02 -9.64 10.08
CA CYS A 102 -10.33 -10.27 8.81
C CYS A 102 -11.64 -11.06 8.88
N ASN A 103 -12.17 -11.38 7.71
CA ASN A 103 -13.16 -12.43 7.53
C ASN A 103 -12.43 -13.73 7.13
N ASP A 104 -13.16 -14.83 7.02
CA ASP A 104 -12.58 -16.15 6.69
C ASP A 104 -12.15 -16.28 5.22
N LYS A 105 -11.98 -15.16 4.51
CA LYS A 105 -11.54 -15.13 3.12
C LYS A 105 -10.08 -14.76 3.03
N GLN A 106 -9.37 -15.44 2.14
CA GLN A 106 -8.00 -15.12 1.79
C GLN A 106 -7.92 -14.58 0.36
N PHE A 107 -7.14 -13.53 0.16
CA PHE A 107 -6.82 -12.97 -1.14
C PHE A 107 -5.31 -13.11 -1.36
N ILE A 108 -4.94 -13.93 -2.33
CA ILE A 108 -3.53 -14.14 -2.72
C ILE A 108 -3.29 -13.37 -4.01
N PHE A 109 -2.34 -12.46 -3.98
CA PHE A 109 -1.93 -11.68 -5.15
C PHE A 109 -0.56 -12.14 -5.65
N VAL A 110 -0.51 -12.63 -6.88
CA VAL A 110 0.71 -13.04 -7.57
C VAL A 110 0.89 -12.10 -8.76
N HIS A 111 2.01 -11.40 -8.82
CA HIS A 111 2.28 -10.50 -9.94
C HIS A 111 2.57 -11.27 -11.24
N GLY A 112 2.44 -10.57 -12.37
CA GLY A 112 2.63 -11.15 -13.70
C GLY A 112 4.10 -11.30 -14.14
N TYR A 113 4.26 -11.72 -15.38
CA TYR A 113 5.53 -11.79 -16.10
C TYR A 113 6.14 -10.39 -16.29
N SER A 114 7.45 -10.32 -16.44
CA SER A 114 8.22 -9.07 -16.69
C SER A 114 8.14 -8.04 -15.55
N VAL A 115 7.90 -8.50 -14.34
CA VAL A 115 7.82 -7.63 -13.16
C VAL A 115 9.06 -7.81 -12.31
N HIS A 116 9.89 -6.78 -12.25
CA HIS A 116 11.05 -6.76 -11.37
C HIS A 116 10.66 -6.50 -9.90
N GLU A 117 11.59 -6.71 -9.01
CA GLU A 117 11.42 -6.74 -7.57
C GLU A 117 10.74 -5.49 -6.99
N GLU A 118 11.23 -4.30 -7.34
CA GLU A 118 10.69 -3.04 -6.85
C GLU A 118 9.25 -2.80 -7.34
N ALA A 119 8.98 -3.12 -8.61
CA ALA A 119 7.64 -3.01 -9.16
C ALA A 119 6.66 -4.00 -8.50
N ALA A 120 7.11 -5.23 -8.21
CA ALA A 120 6.31 -6.21 -7.48
C ALA A 120 5.91 -5.69 -6.11
N ARG A 121 6.84 -5.09 -5.35
CA ARG A 121 6.55 -4.46 -4.05
C ARG A 121 5.53 -3.34 -4.17
N ALA A 122 5.73 -2.45 -5.15
CA ALA A 122 4.82 -1.34 -5.38
C ALA A 122 3.40 -1.82 -5.74
N TRP A 123 3.29 -2.84 -6.59
CA TRP A 123 2.01 -3.40 -6.99
C TRP A 123 1.29 -4.11 -5.84
N ASN A 124 2.03 -4.86 -5.03
CA ASN A 124 1.48 -5.52 -3.86
C ASN A 124 0.88 -4.51 -2.87
N ALA A 125 1.64 -3.45 -2.56
CA ALA A 125 1.18 -2.38 -1.68
C ALA A 125 -0.05 -1.64 -2.24
N GLU A 126 -0.05 -1.37 -3.55
CA GLU A 126 -1.17 -0.69 -4.21
C GLU A 126 -2.42 -1.57 -4.25
N MET A 127 -2.28 -2.86 -4.54
CA MET A 127 -3.40 -3.80 -4.54
C MET A 127 -4.00 -3.94 -3.15
N PHE A 128 -3.16 -4.10 -2.12
CA PHE A 128 -3.63 -4.12 -0.74
C PHE A 128 -4.40 -2.86 -0.37
N LYS A 129 -3.84 -1.67 -0.64
CA LYS A 129 -4.50 -0.40 -0.32
C LYS A 129 -5.87 -0.26 -0.99
N ARG A 130 -5.99 -0.66 -2.25
CA ARG A 130 -7.27 -0.61 -2.97
C ARG A 130 -8.31 -1.54 -2.35
N LEU A 131 -7.94 -2.76 -2.01
CA LEU A 131 -8.81 -3.71 -1.32
C LEU A 131 -9.24 -3.18 0.06
N TYR A 132 -8.28 -2.71 0.83
CA TYR A 132 -8.54 -2.14 2.16
C TYR A 132 -9.49 -0.94 2.09
N GLN A 133 -9.24 0.00 1.18
CA GLN A 133 -10.07 1.19 0.99
C GLN A 133 -11.48 0.88 0.45
N SER A 134 -11.63 -0.23 -0.29
CA SER A 134 -12.94 -0.72 -0.73
C SER A 134 -13.74 -1.43 0.38
N GLY A 135 -13.19 -1.51 1.58
CA GLY A 135 -13.83 -2.18 2.72
C GLY A 135 -13.65 -3.70 2.73
N SER A 136 -12.75 -4.25 1.91
CA SER A 136 -12.43 -5.67 1.97
C SER A 136 -11.80 -6.02 3.32
N ARG A 137 -12.24 -7.11 3.91
CA ARG A 137 -11.70 -7.68 5.15
C ARG A 137 -11.06 -9.05 4.92
N ALA A 138 -10.70 -9.36 3.67
CA ALA A 138 -9.95 -10.58 3.37
C ALA A 138 -8.52 -10.49 3.88
N MET A 139 -7.99 -11.60 4.39
CA MET A 139 -6.55 -11.73 4.65
C MET A 139 -5.80 -11.58 3.32
N PHE A 140 -4.84 -10.67 3.26
CA PHE A 140 -4.08 -10.42 2.05
C PHE A 140 -2.70 -11.06 2.15
N THR A 141 -2.32 -11.82 1.12
CA THR A 141 -0.99 -12.40 0.96
C THR A 141 -0.42 -11.99 -0.40
N ALA A 142 0.71 -11.29 -0.38
CA ALA A 142 1.45 -10.93 -1.57
C ALA A 142 2.48 -12.02 -1.90
N VAL A 143 2.54 -12.43 -3.15
CA VAL A 143 3.51 -13.41 -3.64
C VAL A 143 4.38 -12.77 -4.70
N THR A 144 5.71 -12.88 -4.55
CA THR A 144 6.67 -12.47 -5.57
C THR A 144 7.46 -13.66 -6.07
N TRP A 145 7.72 -13.67 -7.38
CA TRP A 145 8.50 -14.69 -8.05
C TRP A 145 9.43 -14.05 -9.10
N ARG A 146 10.45 -14.78 -9.56
CA ARG A 146 11.39 -14.28 -10.57
C ARG A 146 10.80 -14.48 -11.97
N GLY A 147 10.11 -13.46 -12.48
CA GLY A 147 9.51 -13.47 -13.81
C GLY A 147 10.12 -12.44 -14.78
N ASN A 148 11.30 -11.95 -14.47
CA ASN A 148 11.98 -10.89 -15.24
C ASN A 148 13.45 -11.21 -15.55
N ASP A 149 13.79 -12.48 -15.72
CA ASP A 149 15.17 -12.86 -16.03
C ASP A 149 15.60 -12.35 -17.39
N SER A 150 16.84 -11.85 -17.44
CA SER A 150 17.58 -11.46 -18.65
C SER A 150 16.75 -10.65 -19.66
N GLN A 151 15.89 -9.77 -19.21
CA GLN A 151 15.24 -8.82 -20.09
C GLN A 151 16.31 -7.97 -20.73
N LEU A 152 16.56 -8.16 -22.02
CA LEU A 152 17.36 -7.24 -22.83
C LEU A 152 16.76 -5.85 -22.60
N ALA A 153 17.61 -4.96 -22.10
CA ALA A 153 17.19 -3.63 -21.67
C ALA A 153 16.35 -2.97 -22.75
N ASP A 154 15.30 -2.27 -22.34
CA ASP A 154 14.36 -1.49 -23.16
C ASP A 154 15.05 -0.46 -24.10
N TRP A 155 16.38 -0.31 -23.97
CA TRP A 155 17.20 0.61 -24.78
C TRP A 155 17.65 0.06 -26.13
N ILE A 156 17.38 -1.21 -26.47
CA ILE A 156 17.68 -1.72 -27.80
C ILE A 156 16.47 -1.44 -28.71
N PRO A 157 16.49 -0.36 -29.50
CA PRO A 157 15.42 -0.09 -30.45
C PRO A 157 15.44 -1.22 -31.50
N PHE A 158 14.28 -1.74 -31.85
CA PHE A 158 14.03 -2.78 -32.87
C PHE A 158 13.93 -4.25 -32.42
N VAL A 159 14.05 -4.59 -31.14
CA VAL A 159 13.69 -5.92 -30.67
C VAL A 159 12.28 -5.88 -30.09
N GLY A 160 11.29 -5.93 -30.95
CA GLY A 160 9.89 -5.91 -30.52
C GLY A 160 9.49 -7.19 -29.80
N GLY A 161 9.07 -7.09 -28.57
CA GLY A 161 8.01 -7.89 -27.99
C GLY A 161 8.26 -9.32 -27.54
N SER A 162 9.40 -9.95 -27.82
CA SER A 162 9.71 -11.27 -27.28
C SER A 162 11.14 -11.26 -26.78
N THR A 163 11.31 -11.13 -25.48
CA THR A 163 12.63 -11.29 -24.89
C THR A 163 13.09 -12.74 -25.12
N PRO A 164 14.39 -12.98 -25.44
CA PRO A 164 14.93 -14.32 -25.63
C PRO A 164 14.69 -15.25 -24.45
N ASP A 165 14.46 -14.68 -23.28
CA ASP A 165 14.35 -15.40 -22.01
C ASP A 165 12.91 -15.61 -21.53
N TYR A 166 11.92 -15.47 -22.43
CA TYR A 166 10.54 -15.82 -22.10
C TYR A 166 10.42 -17.25 -21.55
N TYR A 167 11.11 -18.21 -22.21
CA TYR A 167 11.11 -19.61 -21.80
C TYR A 167 11.76 -19.81 -20.43
N ALA A 168 12.86 -19.14 -20.13
CA ALA A 168 13.49 -19.19 -18.82
C ALA A 168 12.54 -18.70 -17.73
N ASN A 169 11.80 -17.62 -17.97
CA ASN A 169 10.82 -17.13 -17.02
C ASN A 169 9.60 -18.05 -16.86
N VAL A 170 9.20 -18.76 -17.90
CA VAL A 170 8.18 -19.81 -17.81
C VAL A 170 8.69 -20.98 -16.94
N GLU A 171 9.94 -21.39 -17.12
CA GLU A 171 10.58 -22.42 -16.28
C GLU A 171 10.60 -21.97 -14.80
N HIS A 172 11.01 -20.74 -14.52
CA HIS A 172 10.95 -20.17 -13.16
C HIS A 172 9.55 -20.20 -12.55
N ALA A 173 8.50 -19.98 -13.34
CA ALA A 173 7.14 -20.07 -12.85
C ALA A 173 6.79 -21.49 -12.40
N PHE A 174 7.20 -22.51 -13.16
CA PHE A 174 7.00 -23.92 -12.79
C PHE A 174 7.84 -24.33 -11.58
N GLU A 175 9.10 -23.92 -11.53
CA GLU A 175 9.99 -24.19 -10.39
C GLU A 175 9.45 -23.61 -9.08
N THR A 176 8.88 -22.40 -9.13
CA THR A 176 8.35 -21.71 -7.95
C THR A 176 6.98 -22.20 -7.52
N ALA A 177 6.21 -22.82 -8.43
CA ALA A 177 4.84 -23.28 -8.12
C ALA A 177 4.80 -24.32 -7.00
N SER A 178 5.72 -25.29 -6.99
CA SER A 178 5.80 -26.31 -5.95
C SER A 178 6.14 -25.73 -4.58
N ASN A 179 6.96 -24.68 -4.54
CA ASN A 179 7.33 -23.99 -3.31
C ASN A 179 6.16 -23.15 -2.76
N LEU A 180 5.34 -22.57 -3.63
CA LEU A 180 4.13 -21.85 -3.20
C LEU A 180 3.12 -22.77 -2.51
N VAL A 181 3.00 -24.01 -2.97
CA VAL A 181 2.08 -25.00 -2.37
C VAL A 181 2.55 -25.46 -0.99
N SER A 182 3.86 -25.44 -0.75
CA SER A 182 4.47 -25.91 0.50
C SER A 182 4.65 -24.82 1.57
N THR A 183 4.39 -23.58 1.22
CA THR A 183 4.49 -22.41 2.12
C THR A 183 3.14 -22.06 2.73
#